data_ac6e7edba88c2210c27b4659252f788f
#
_entry.id   ac6e7edba88c2210c27b4659252f788f
#
_cell.length_a   1.000
_cell.length_b   1.000
_cell.length_c   1.000
_cell.angle_alpha   90.00
_cell.angle_beta   90.00
_cell.angle_gamma   90.00
#
_symmetry.space_group_name_H-M   'P 1'
#
loop_
_entity.id
_entity.type
_entity.pdbx_description
1 polymer ?
#
loop_
_entity_poly.entity_id
_entity_poly.type
_entity_poly.pdbx_seq_one_letter_code
_entity_poly.pdbx_strand_id
1 'polypeptide(L)'
;MAVVPLTGNSAKATDNQSPLPEELLQAKREAEEQGLAYAGQVSPQEAFKLFISGQAHLVDVRTAEERKFVGHAPNTLHVAWQTGPALIKNPRFLRELESKLAKDAVILFLCRSGKRSAAAAAEATRAGFKNVFNVREGFEGDLDDKQQRGTLGGWRAQGLPWVQD
;
A
#
# COMPACT_ATOMS: atom_id res chain seq x y z
N MET A 1 18.05 -39.18 -0.52
CA MET A 1 17.79 -38.72 -0.31
C MET A 1 17.81 -37.50 -0.48
N ALA A 2 17.61 -36.94 -0.75
CA ALA A 2 17.44 -35.87 -1.11
C ALA A 2 17.47 -34.86 -0.38
N VAL A 3 17.94 -34.16 -0.39
CA VAL A 3 18.01 -33.26 0.35
C VAL A 3 17.76 -32.09 -0.14
N VAL A 4 17.31 -31.42 0.20
CA VAL A 4 17.02 -30.31 -0.14
C VAL A 4 17.64 -29.23 0.15
N PRO A 5 17.85 -28.57 -0.31
CA PRO A 5 18.59 -27.57 -0.15
C PRO A 5 18.02 -26.41 0.24
N LEU A 6 18.04 -25.97 0.66
CA LEU A 6 17.60 -24.96 1.07
C LEU A 6 18.06 -23.87 0.83
N THR A 7 18.47 -23.59 0.55
CA THR A 7 18.86 -22.65 0.12
C THR A 7 18.41 -21.50 0.43
N GLY A 8 18.39 -21.21 0.84
CA GLY A 8 18.23 -20.17 1.16
C GLY A 8 17.58 -19.23 0.80
N ASN A 9 17.33 -18.94 0.90
CA ASN A 9 16.83 -18.25 0.58
C ASN A 9 16.67 -17.09 0.74
N SER A 10 16.82 -16.67 0.58
CA SER A 10 16.84 -15.62 0.42
C SER A 10 15.74 -15.01 0.55
N ALA A 11 15.62 -14.55 1.26
CA ALA A 11 14.61 -13.89 1.58
C ALA A 11 13.89 -13.17 0.62
N LYS A 12 14.30 -12.30 0.00
CA LYS A 12 13.55 -11.59 -0.80
C LYS A 12 12.98 -12.26 -1.86
N ALA A 13 13.44 -13.09 -2.38
CA ALA A 13 12.91 -13.62 -3.52
C ALA A 13 11.75 -14.41 -3.43
N THR A 14 11.43 -14.85 -2.35
CA THR A 14 10.38 -15.70 -2.28
C THR A 14 9.13 -15.18 -2.74
N ASP A 15 8.95 -13.96 -2.69
CA ASP A 15 7.68 -13.47 -2.92
C ASP A 15 7.07 -13.77 -4.20
N ASN A 16 7.79 -13.76 -5.24
CA ASN A 16 7.11 -13.90 -6.48
C ASN A 16 7.00 -15.30 -6.91
N GLN A 17 7.37 -16.24 -6.11
CA GLN A 17 7.24 -17.61 -6.47
C GLN A 17 5.80 -18.04 -6.45
N SER A 18 4.97 -17.44 -5.66
CA SER A 18 3.58 -17.79 -5.57
C SER A 18 2.76 -16.97 -6.54
N PRO A 19 1.71 -17.54 -7.09
CA PRO A 19 0.81 -16.72 -7.91
C PRO A 19 0.14 -15.70 -7.05
N LEU A 20 -0.24 -14.58 -7.65
CA LEU A 20 -0.95 -13.56 -6.94
C LEU A 20 -2.34 -14.06 -6.53
N PRO A 21 -2.85 -13.62 -5.39
CA PRO A 21 -4.22 -13.94 -5.01
C PRO A 21 -5.22 -13.46 -6.05
N GLU A 22 -6.36 -14.11 -6.11
CA GLU A 22 -7.36 -13.79 -7.13
C GLU A 22 -7.81 -12.34 -7.07
N GLU A 23 -7.94 -11.75 -5.89
CA GLU A 23 -8.32 -10.34 -5.76
C GLU A 23 -7.33 -9.45 -6.50
N LEU A 24 -6.05 -9.77 -6.43
CA LEU A 24 -5.05 -8.95 -7.09
C LEU A 24 -4.96 -9.23 -8.59
N LEU A 25 -5.22 -10.45 -9.01
CA LEU A 25 -5.31 -10.73 -10.44
C LEU A 25 -6.48 -9.96 -11.05
N GLN A 26 -7.61 -9.93 -10.37
CA GLN A 26 -8.76 -9.17 -10.84
C GLN A 26 -8.43 -7.69 -10.86
N ALA A 27 -7.75 -7.18 -9.82
CA ALA A 27 -7.36 -5.77 -9.77
C ALA A 27 -6.46 -5.41 -10.94
N LYS A 28 -5.56 -6.31 -11.33
CA LYS A 28 -4.68 -6.06 -12.46
C LYS A 28 -5.44 -6.01 -13.78
N ARG A 29 -6.41 -6.90 -13.95
CA ARG A 29 -7.23 -6.87 -15.17
C ARG A 29 -7.99 -5.56 -15.28
N GLU A 30 -8.58 -5.11 -14.18
CA GLU A 30 -9.32 -3.86 -14.18
C GLU A 30 -8.40 -2.67 -14.42
N ALA A 31 -7.19 -2.71 -13.88
CA ALA A 31 -6.23 -1.64 -14.08
C ALA A 31 -5.85 -1.51 -15.55
N GLU A 32 -5.67 -2.65 -16.23
CA GLU A 32 -5.35 -2.61 -17.65
C GLU A 32 -6.49 -2.02 -18.44
N GLU A 33 -7.71 -2.39 -18.11
CA GLU A 33 -8.87 -1.84 -18.81
C GLU A 33 -9.00 -0.34 -18.58
N GLN A 34 -8.65 0.13 -17.40
CA GLN A 34 -8.77 1.54 -17.06
C GLN A 34 -7.53 2.35 -17.42
N GLY A 35 -6.47 1.70 -17.86
CA GLY A 35 -5.24 2.39 -18.22
C GLY A 35 -4.49 2.95 -17.02
N LEU A 36 -4.55 2.29 -15.87
CA LEU A 36 -3.86 2.79 -14.68
C LEU A 36 -2.34 2.62 -14.83
N ALA A 37 -1.59 3.53 -14.21
CA ALA A 37 -0.14 3.55 -14.28
C ALA A 37 0.51 2.68 -13.20
N TYR A 38 -0.25 1.85 -12.52
CA TYR A 38 0.23 0.95 -11.49
C TYR A 38 -0.60 -0.33 -11.56
N ALA A 39 -0.24 -1.33 -10.77
CA ALA A 39 -0.79 -2.68 -10.95
C ALA A 39 -2.28 -2.80 -10.75
N GLY A 40 -2.86 -1.97 -9.88
CA GLY A 40 -4.30 -2.02 -9.68
C GLY A 40 -4.67 -1.36 -8.36
N GLN A 41 -5.93 -1.54 -7.97
CA GLN A 41 -6.39 -0.97 -6.70
C GLN A 41 -7.29 -1.96 -5.98
N VAL A 42 -7.33 -1.83 -4.67
CA VAL A 42 -8.10 -2.70 -3.80
C VAL A 42 -8.86 -1.87 -2.79
N SER A 43 -9.91 -2.45 -2.22
CA SER A 43 -10.65 -1.80 -1.14
C SER A 43 -9.87 -1.90 0.16
N PRO A 44 -10.22 -1.10 1.19
CA PRO A 44 -9.60 -1.25 2.50
C PRO A 44 -9.78 -2.66 3.07
N GLN A 45 -10.94 -3.27 2.88
CA GLN A 45 -11.19 -4.61 3.39
C GLN A 45 -10.31 -5.65 2.71
N GLU A 46 -10.17 -5.56 1.39
CA GLU A 46 -9.28 -6.45 0.66
C GLU A 46 -7.84 -6.25 1.08
N ALA A 47 -7.44 -4.99 1.28
CA ALA A 47 -6.08 -4.69 1.70
C ALA A 47 -5.78 -5.27 3.07
N PHE A 48 -6.71 -5.15 4.01
CA PHE A 48 -6.51 -5.69 5.34
C PHE A 48 -6.37 -7.21 5.29
N LYS A 49 -7.24 -7.86 4.54
CA LYS A 49 -7.20 -9.31 4.43
C LYS A 49 -5.86 -9.78 3.86
N LEU A 50 -5.39 -9.14 2.81
CA LEU A 50 -4.11 -9.51 2.20
C LEU A 50 -2.93 -9.22 3.12
N PHE A 51 -3.00 -8.12 3.86
CA PHE A 51 -1.94 -7.74 4.77
C PHE A 51 -1.85 -8.70 5.95
N ILE A 52 -2.98 -9.00 6.58
CA ILE A 52 -2.94 -9.82 7.78
C ILE A 52 -2.62 -11.28 7.46
N SER A 53 -2.90 -11.73 6.26
CA SER A 53 -2.57 -13.09 5.85
C SER A 53 -1.14 -13.24 5.36
N GLY A 54 -0.38 -12.14 5.31
CA GLY A 54 1.00 -12.19 4.85
C GLY A 54 1.16 -12.21 3.35
N GLN A 55 0.08 -12.00 2.60
CA GLN A 55 0.15 -12.05 1.14
C GLN A 55 0.57 -10.74 0.51
N ALA A 56 0.58 -9.65 1.27
CA ALA A 56 0.99 -8.35 0.77
C ALA A 56 1.54 -7.50 1.90
N HIS A 57 2.40 -6.55 1.54
CA HIS A 57 2.93 -5.57 2.48
C HIS A 57 2.07 -4.32 2.41
N LEU A 58 1.68 -3.78 3.54
CA LEU A 58 0.91 -2.54 3.59
C LEU A 58 1.86 -1.41 3.95
N VAL A 59 1.97 -0.42 3.09
CA VAL A 59 2.89 0.70 3.26
C VAL A 59 2.07 1.99 3.35
N ASP A 60 2.20 2.67 4.47
CA ASP A 60 1.54 3.95 4.69
C ASP A 60 2.43 5.03 4.07
N VAL A 61 1.91 5.80 3.12
CA VAL A 61 2.68 6.84 2.45
C VAL A 61 2.30 8.23 2.95
N ARG A 62 1.53 8.31 4.05
CA ARG A 62 1.14 9.59 4.63
C ARG A 62 2.31 10.21 5.38
N THR A 63 2.13 11.42 5.86
CA THR A 63 3.15 12.09 6.66
C THR A 63 3.24 11.46 8.05
N ALA A 64 4.35 11.70 8.73
CA ALA A 64 4.52 11.25 10.10
C ALA A 64 3.49 11.90 11.02
N GLU A 65 3.15 13.15 10.76
CA GLU A 65 2.16 13.86 11.56
C GLU A 65 0.78 13.21 11.46
N GLU A 66 0.39 12.80 10.26
CA GLU A 66 -0.88 12.10 10.11
C GLU A 66 -0.90 10.79 10.89
N ARG A 67 0.20 10.05 10.83
CA ARG A 67 0.26 8.79 11.56
C ARG A 67 0.13 9.02 13.07
N LYS A 68 0.77 10.08 13.56
CA LYS A 68 0.75 10.34 14.97
C LYS A 68 -0.59 10.91 15.45
N PHE A 69 -1.11 11.88 14.74
CA PHE A 69 -2.26 12.63 15.26
C PHE A 69 -3.62 12.12 14.77
N VAL A 70 -3.66 11.47 13.64
CA VAL A 70 -4.91 10.92 13.12
C VAL A 70 -5.03 9.44 13.44
N GLY A 71 -3.91 8.75 13.52
CA GLY A 71 -3.87 7.31 13.78
C GLY A 71 -3.28 6.55 12.61
N HIS A 72 -3.03 5.27 12.80
CA HIS A 72 -2.45 4.44 11.75
C HIS A 72 -2.86 2.99 11.94
N ALA A 73 -2.75 2.20 10.88
CA ALA A 73 -2.99 0.76 10.99
C ALA A 73 -1.78 0.11 11.66
N PRO A 74 -2.01 -0.82 12.60
CA PRO A 74 -0.89 -1.44 13.32
C PRO A 74 0.06 -2.19 12.37
N ASN A 75 1.35 -2.14 12.69
CA ASN A 75 2.38 -2.92 12.00
C ASN A 75 2.58 -2.59 10.54
N THR A 76 2.15 -1.42 10.09
CA THR A 76 2.40 -1.01 8.71
C THR A 76 3.78 -0.42 8.58
N LEU A 77 4.38 -0.59 7.41
CA LEU A 77 5.60 0.12 7.08
C LEU A 77 5.25 1.57 6.77
N HIS A 78 6.20 2.46 6.98
CA HIS A 78 5.99 3.87 6.69
C HIS A 78 7.07 4.38 5.74
N VAL A 79 6.65 4.83 4.57
CA VAL A 79 7.54 5.50 3.62
C VAL A 79 6.76 6.69 3.09
N ALA A 80 7.08 7.87 3.57
CA ALA A 80 6.28 9.06 3.25
C ALA A 80 6.44 9.47 1.80
N TRP A 81 5.32 9.71 1.11
CA TRP A 81 5.33 10.27 -0.24
C TRP A 81 5.61 11.77 -0.16
N GLN A 82 4.97 12.43 0.81
CA GLN A 82 5.19 13.84 1.10
C GLN A 82 5.42 13.98 2.59
N THR A 83 6.10 15.05 3.00
CA THR A 83 6.45 15.24 4.40
C THR A 83 5.97 16.59 4.89
N GLY A 84 5.74 16.66 6.19
CA GLY A 84 5.39 17.88 6.89
C GLY A 84 3.97 18.35 6.62
N PRO A 85 3.52 19.35 7.33
CA PRO A 85 2.16 19.85 7.15
C PRO A 85 1.95 20.53 5.80
N ALA A 86 3.04 20.96 5.16
CA ALA A 86 2.93 21.56 3.84
C ALA A 86 2.91 20.53 2.71
N LEU A 87 3.04 19.26 3.03
CA LEU A 87 2.99 18.16 2.07
C LEU A 87 4.02 18.31 0.95
N ILE A 88 5.28 18.47 1.33
CA ILE A 88 6.37 18.62 0.39
C ILE A 88 6.85 17.25 -0.05
N LYS A 89 7.02 17.07 -1.36
CA LYS A 89 7.44 15.79 -1.90
C LYS A 89 8.71 15.29 -1.24
N ASN A 90 8.72 14.04 -0.85
CA ASN A 90 9.89 13.41 -0.25
C ASN A 90 10.82 12.93 -1.35
N PRO A 91 11.99 13.57 -1.54
CA PRO A 91 12.87 13.17 -2.64
C PRO A 91 13.50 11.80 -2.43
N ARG A 92 13.41 11.26 -1.22
CA ARG A 92 13.98 9.96 -0.94
C ARG A 92 12.98 8.83 -0.99
N PHE A 93 11.76 9.09 -1.47
CA PHE A 93 10.70 8.09 -1.43
C PHE A 93 11.12 6.76 -2.04
N LEU A 94 11.65 6.79 -3.25
CA LEU A 94 12.04 5.54 -3.91
C LEU A 94 13.21 4.87 -3.21
N ARG A 95 14.17 5.65 -2.74
CA ARG A 95 15.32 5.07 -2.04
C ARG A 95 14.87 4.38 -0.76
N GLU A 96 13.97 5.01 -0.02
CA GLU A 96 13.48 4.42 1.21
C GLU A 96 12.66 3.16 0.92
N LEU A 97 11.83 3.20 -0.11
CA LEU A 97 11.05 2.03 -0.47
C LEU A 97 11.96 0.87 -0.88
N GLU A 98 12.97 1.17 -1.70
CA GLU A 98 13.90 0.14 -2.16
C GLU A 98 14.71 -0.46 -1.02
N SER A 99 14.94 0.30 0.04
CA SER A 99 15.66 -0.23 1.17
C SER A 99 14.84 -1.20 2.00
N LYS A 100 13.54 -1.19 1.84
CA LYS A 100 12.64 -2.01 2.65
C LYS A 100 12.04 -3.18 1.89
N LEU A 101 11.78 -3.04 0.61
CA LEU A 101 11.04 -4.06 -0.14
C LEU A 101 11.68 -4.30 -1.51
N ALA A 102 11.58 -5.54 -1.97
CA ALA A 102 12.10 -5.92 -3.27
C ALA A 102 11.15 -5.49 -4.37
N LYS A 103 11.67 -5.40 -5.58
CA LYS A 103 10.88 -4.93 -6.74
C LYS A 103 9.73 -5.87 -7.09
N ASP A 104 9.80 -7.13 -6.71
CA ASP A 104 8.74 -8.07 -6.99
C ASP A 104 7.81 -8.29 -5.78
N ALA A 105 8.01 -7.57 -4.70
CA ALA A 105 7.14 -7.68 -3.54
C ALA A 105 5.74 -7.17 -3.89
N VAL A 106 4.73 -7.75 -3.26
CA VAL A 106 3.35 -7.29 -3.43
C VAL A 106 3.11 -6.20 -2.40
N ILE A 107 2.84 -5.00 -2.87
CA ILE A 107 2.79 -3.80 -2.04
C ILE A 107 1.45 -3.10 -2.19
N LEU A 108 0.86 -2.73 -1.06
CA LEU A 108 -0.38 -1.97 -1.03
C LEU A 108 -0.06 -0.61 -0.41
N PHE A 109 -0.28 0.48 -1.14
CA PHE A 109 -0.03 1.82 -0.63
C PHE A 109 -1.29 2.44 -0.07
N LEU A 110 -1.18 3.02 1.11
CA LEU A 110 -2.29 3.61 1.84
C LEU A 110 -1.99 5.08 2.11
N CYS A 111 -2.91 5.97 1.76
CA CYS A 111 -2.81 7.38 2.16
C CYS A 111 -4.12 7.81 2.78
N ARG A 112 -4.44 9.12 2.76
CA ARG A 112 -5.65 9.61 3.43
C ARG A 112 -6.92 9.23 2.67
N SER A 113 -6.94 9.44 1.36
CA SER A 113 -8.14 9.20 0.55
C SER A 113 -7.88 8.50 -0.77
N GLY A 114 -6.66 8.04 -1.01
CA GLY A 114 -6.32 7.28 -2.21
C GLY A 114 -5.60 8.07 -3.29
N LYS A 115 -5.46 9.39 -3.16
CA LYS A 115 -4.85 10.19 -4.22
C LYS A 115 -3.33 10.22 -4.17
N ARG A 116 -2.75 10.47 -3.03
CA ARG A 116 -1.28 10.47 -2.90
C ARG A 116 -0.71 9.08 -3.12
N SER A 117 -1.42 8.06 -2.63
CA SER A 117 -0.96 6.68 -2.81
C SER A 117 -1.03 6.26 -4.27
N ALA A 118 -1.99 6.77 -5.04
CA ALA A 118 -2.03 6.50 -6.48
C ALA A 118 -0.81 7.11 -7.18
N ALA A 119 -0.43 8.33 -6.81
CA ALA A 119 0.75 8.98 -7.40
C ALA A 119 2.02 8.23 -7.00
N ALA A 120 2.11 7.82 -5.74
CA ALA A 120 3.25 7.06 -5.24
C ALA A 120 3.35 5.72 -5.96
N ALA A 121 2.21 5.06 -6.19
CA ALA A 121 2.19 3.77 -6.88
C ALA A 121 2.65 3.91 -8.32
N ALA A 122 2.27 5.00 -8.99
CA ALA A 122 2.70 5.23 -10.37
C ALA A 122 4.21 5.44 -10.42
N GLU A 123 4.77 6.20 -9.48
CA GLU A 123 6.21 6.42 -9.48
C GLU A 123 6.96 5.13 -9.16
N ALA A 124 6.50 4.35 -8.21
CA ALA A 124 7.15 3.08 -7.87
C ALA A 124 7.10 2.13 -9.06
N THR A 125 5.99 2.10 -9.78
CA THR A 125 5.86 1.24 -10.96
C THR A 125 6.86 1.66 -12.04
N ARG A 126 7.01 2.96 -12.27
CA ARG A 126 8.00 3.43 -13.24
C ARG A 126 9.41 3.06 -12.83
N ALA A 127 9.66 2.92 -11.54
CA ALA A 127 10.99 2.56 -11.03
C ALA A 127 11.22 1.04 -11.02
N GLY A 128 10.27 0.25 -11.49
CA GLY A 128 10.46 -1.18 -11.65
C GLY A 128 9.77 -2.06 -10.64
N PHE A 129 8.99 -1.49 -9.72
CA PHE A 129 8.19 -2.31 -8.81
C PHE A 129 7.02 -2.89 -9.60
N LYS A 130 6.82 -4.18 -9.53
CA LYS A 130 5.88 -4.86 -10.41
C LYS A 130 4.48 -5.03 -9.87
N ASN A 131 4.32 -5.07 -8.59
CA ASN A 131 3.05 -5.41 -7.97
C ASN A 131 2.66 -4.38 -6.93
N VAL A 132 2.50 -3.13 -7.37
CA VAL A 132 2.14 -2.03 -6.48
C VAL A 132 0.68 -1.66 -6.71
N PHE A 133 -0.11 -1.73 -5.65
CA PHE A 133 -1.54 -1.50 -5.70
C PHE A 133 -1.91 -0.33 -4.81
N ASN A 134 -2.94 0.41 -5.20
CA ASN A 134 -3.45 1.52 -4.42
C ASN A 134 -4.63 1.06 -3.57
N VAL A 135 -4.64 1.44 -2.28
CA VAL A 135 -5.82 1.17 -1.45
C VAL A 135 -6.80 2.32 -1.67
N ARG A 136 -7.91 2.01 -2.35
CA ARG A 136 -8.93 3.00 -2.60
C ARG A 136 -9.48 3.52 -1.30
N GLU A 137 -9.97 4.72 -1.26
CA GLU A 137 -10.56 5.36 -0.09
C GLU A 137 -9.55 5.72 1.00
N GLY A 138 -8.41 5.06 1.05
CA GLY A 138 -7.38 5.40 2.02
C GLY A 138 -7.78 5.17 3.47
N PHE A 139 -7.12 5.87 4.36
CA PHE A 139 -7.33 5.68 5.80
C PHE A 139 -8.58 6.41 6.29
N GLU A 140 -8.88 7.57 5.72
CA GLU A 140 -9.97 8.43 6.21
C GLU A 140 -11.12 8.57 5.22
N GLY A 141 -10.95 8.18 3.97
CA GLY A 141 -11.99 8.32 2.96
C GLY A 141 -12.10 9.73 2.42
N ASP A 142 -13.08 9.92 1.54
CA ASP A 142 -13.32 11.22 0.94
C ASP A 142 -14.12 12.11 1.87
N LEU A 143 -14.12 13.41 1.57
CA LEU A 143 -14.94 14.36 2.30
C LEU A 143 -16.42 14.14 1.96
N ASP A 144 -17.26 14.22 2.98
CA ASP A 144 -18.69 14.17 2.75
C ASP A 144 -19.20 15.60 2.42
N ASP A 145 -20.50 15.79 2.32
CA ASP A 145 -21.08 17.07 1.95
C ASP A 145 -20.94 18.10 3.07
N LYS A 146 -20.51 17.68 4.26
CA LYS A 146 -20.22 18.59 5.36
C LYS A 146 -18.73 18.85 5.47
N GLN A 147 -17.95 18.42 4.48
CA GLN A 147 -16.50 18.56 4.47
C GLN A 147 -15.83 17.80 5.63
N GLN A 148 -16.36 16.63 5.93
CA GLN A 148 -15.80 15.77 6.99
C GLN A 148 -15.42 14.43 6.39
N ARG A 149 -14.34 13.84 6.92
CA ARG A 149 -13.91 12.51 6.51
C ARG A 149 -14.38 11.50 7.54
N GLY A 150 -14.38 10.25 7.15
CA GLY A 150 -14.73 9.16 8.09
C GLY A 150 -16.16 8.71 7.99
N THR A 151 -16.96 9.28 7.09
CA THR A 151 -18.35 8.85 6.92
C THR A 151 -18.58 8.14 5.61
N LEU A 152 -17.87 8.51 4.55
CA LEU A 152 -18.11 7.93 3.23
C LEU A 152 -17.30 6.67 2.96
N GLY A 153 -16.27 6.43 3.69
CA GLY A 153 -15.43 5.27 3.45
C GLY A 153 -14.11 5.40 4.14
N GLY A 154 -13.19 4.52 3.77
CA GLY A 154 -11.85 4.52 4.33
C GLY A 154 -11.65 3.44 5.38
N TRP A 155 -10.39 3.18 5.67
CA TRP A 155 -9.98 2.13 6.60
C TRP A 155 -10.73 2.20 7.93
N ARG A 156 -10.74 3.40 8.53
CA ARG A 156 -11.38 3.56 9.84
C ARG A 156 -12.89 3.40 9.76
N ALA A 157 -13.52 3.96 8.73
CA ALA A 157 -14.98 3.87 8.59
C ALA A 157 -15.45 2.45 8.39
N GLN A 158 -14.58 1.59 7.85
CA GLN A 158 -14.92 0.19 7.65
C GLN A 158 -14.70 -0.65 8.90
N GLY A 159 -14.29 -0.04 9.99
CA GLY A 159 -14.10 -0.78 11.24
C GLY A 159 -12.82 -1.58 11.31
N LEU A 160 -11.87 -1.32 10.44
CA LEU A 160 -10.61 -2.06 10.44
C LEU A 160 -9.69 -1.56 11.56
N PRO A 161 -8.76 -2.38 12.03
CA PRO A 161 -7.95 -2.02 13.21
C PRO A 161 -7.09 -0.79 12.98
N TRP A 162 -7.07 0.10 13.95
CA TRP A 162 -6.17 1.26 13.92
C TRP A 162 -5.89 1.73 15.35
N VAL A 163 -4.77 2.40 15.51
CA VAL A 163 -4.31 2.88 16.82
C VAL A 163 -3.83 4.33 16.69
N GLN A 164 -3.76 5.00 17.82
CA GLN A 164 -3.17 6.34 17.90
C GLN A 164 -2.12 6.35 18.97
N ASP A 165 -1.12 7.20 18.80
CA ASP A 165 -0.07 7.37 19.81
C ASP A 165 -0.52 8.26 20.94
#